data_383fe346fd792dd3205735fb9fcbe0d0
#
_entry.id   383fe346fd792dd3205735fb9fcbe0d0
#
_cell.length_a   1.000
_cell.length_b   1.000
_cell.length_c   1.000
_cell.angle_alpha   90.00
_cell.angle_beta   90.00
_cell.angle_gamma   90.00
#
_symmetry.space_group_name_H-M   'P 1'
#
loop_
_entity.id
_entity.type
_entity.pdbx_description
1 polymer ?
#
loop_
_entity_poly.entity_id
_entity_poly.type
_entity_poly.pdbx_seq_one_letter_code
_entity_poly.pdbx_strand_id
1 'polypeptide(L)'
;MLVQLIAHTNDPEKTIAAAAKLCYSDAHIETLLDGLTPEKTEAFLQRLNDVGHASPIEHASFTFGIEGVSRTFLAQVTRHRIGSFSVQSQRYVRLEDFRYVIPPEIEAIPEAKAQFIASMNDDAKKYLELVQTLENAHTARFMAEGLDEKAARAKASKQANEDARFVLPNACETKMVVTMNARSLMNFFQLRCCNRAQWEIRELAEKMFALVYPVAPHIFAKAGPACVSGPCPEGKMCCGRTAEVRAKYEAIKQEAGV
;
A
#
# COMPACT_ATOMS: atom_id res chain seq x y z
N MET A 1 -7.51 -6.63 7.29
CA MET A 1 -6.96 -5.88 6.13
C MET A 1 -7.61 -6.34 4.84
N LEU A 2 -8.24 -5.44 4.10
CA LEU A 2 -8.78 -5.63 2.74
C LEU A 2 -7.82 -4.98 1.74
N VAL A 3 -7.52 -5.68 0.63
CA VAL A 3 -6.73 -5.15 -0.48
C VAL A 3 -7.44 -5.53 -1.78
N GLN A 4 -7.66 -4.55 -2.62
CA GLN A 4 -8.35 -4.71 -3.90
C GLN A 4 -7.57 -4.01 -5.01
N LEU A 5 -7.35 -4.68 -6.14
CA LEU A 5 -6.84 -4.05 -7.35
C LEU A 5 -8.01 -3.32 -8.03
N ILE A 6 -7.96 -1.98 -8.00
CA ILE A 6 -9.04 -1.12 -8.55
C ILE A 6 -8.87 -0.93 -10.06
N ALA A 7 -7.62 -0.71 -10.49
CA ALA A 7 -7.29 -0.45 -11.89
C ALA A 7 -5.84 -0.82 -12.18
N HIS A 8 -5.56 -1.09 -13.45
CA HIS A 8 -4.20 -1.25 -13.96
C HIS A 8 -4.13 -0.76 -15.41
N THR A 9 -2.92 -0.54 -15.92
CA THR A 9 -2.69 -0.30 -17.34
C THR A 9 -3.31 -1.42 -18.16
N ASN A 10 -4.08 -1.06 -19.19
CA ASN A 10 -4.63 -2.05 -20.10
C ASN A 10 -3.50 -2.79 -20.82
N ASP A 11 -3.57 -4.13 -20.86
CA ASP A 11 -2.55 -4.99 -21.47
C ASP A 11 -1.10 -4.58 -21.05
N PRO A 12 -0.77 -4.67 -19.74
CA PRO A 12 0.45 -4.09 -19.20
C PRO A 12 1.72 -4.72 -19.80
N GLU A 13 1.68 -5.99 -20.10
CA GLU A 13 2.80 -6.74 -20.67
C GLU A 13 3.09 -6.31 -22.11
N LYS A 14 2.06 -6.18 -22.93
CA LYS A 14 2.19 -5.68 -24.31
C LYS A 14 2.67 -4.23 -24.33
N THR A 15 2.16 -3.39 -23.41
CA THR A 15 2.58 -1.99 -23.26
C THR A 15 4.09 -1.90 -22.98
N ILE A 16 4.58 -2.69 -22.04
CA ILE A 16 6.01 -2.72 -21.67
C ILE A 16 6.86 -3.26 -22.82
N ALA A 17 6.42 -4.34 -23.48
CA ALA A 17 7.13 -4.91 -24.61
C ALA A 17 7.24 -3.92 -25.78
N ALA A 18 6.17 -3.16 -26.06
CA ALA A 18 6.17 -2.11 -27.09
C ALA A 18 7.15 -0.98 -26.73
N ALA A 19 7.10 -0.47 -25.49
CA ALA A 19 8.00 0.58 -25.02
C ALA A 19 9.47 0.16 -25.11
N ALA A 20 9.78 -1.05 -24.70
CA ALA A 20 11.15 -1.56 -24.76
C ALA A 20 11.62 -1.82 -26.19
N LYS A 21 10.75 -2.35 -27.07
CA LYS A 21 11.08 -2.63 -28.46
C LYS A 21 11.31 -1.36 -29.28
N LEU A 22 10.57 -0.29 -28.96
CA LEU A 22 10.71 1.02 -29.60
C LEU A 22 12.14 1.56 -29.52
N CYS A 23 12.86 1.30 -28.44
CA CYS A 23 14.25 1.76 -28.27
C CYS A 23 15.24 1.16 -29.27
N TYR A 24 14.86 0.08 -29.96
CA TYR A 24 15.73 -0.69 -30.88
C TYR A 24 15.10 -0.91 -32.26
N SER A 25 14.05 -0.16 -32.60
CA SER A 25 13.30 -0.33 -33.85
C SER A 25 13.02 1.02 -34.49
N ASP A 26 13.15 1.08 -35.78
CA ASP A 26 12.75 2.22 -36.65
C ASP A 26 11.30 2.10 -37.17
N ALA A 27 10.60 1.04 -36.79
CA ALA A 27 9.22 0.81 -37.20
C ALA A 27 8.26 1.81 -36.54
N HIS A 28 7.18 2.14 -37.24
CA HIS A 28 6.09 2.96 -36.70
C HIS A 28 5.42 2.26 -35.51
N ILE A 29 4.88 3.05 -34.56
CA ILE A 29 4.29 2.54 -33.31
C ILE A 29 3.16 1.53 -33.59
N GLU A 30 2.28 1.81 -34.55
CA GLU A 30 1.20 0.90 -34.95
C GLU A 30 1.76 -0.46 -35.37
N THR A 31 2.78 -0.48 -36.27
CA THR A 31 3.44 -1.69 -36.71
C THR A 31 4.10 -2.48 -35.58
N LEU A 32 4.66 -1.74 -34.60
CA LEU A 32 5.24 -2.36 -33.40
C LEU A 32 4.19 -3.07 -32.56
N LEU A 33 3.04 -2.42 -32.33
CA LEU A 33 1.93 -2.97 -31.53
C LEU A 33 1.28 -4.17 -32.21
N ASP A 34 1.04 -4.10 -33.53
CA ASP A 34 0.45 -5.21 -34.31
C ASP A 34 1.38 -6.43 -34.41
N GLY A 35 2.67 -6.20 -34.37
CA GLY A 35 3.69 -7.25 -34.42
C GLY A 35 3.94 -7.98 -33.11
N LEU A 36 3.31 -7.53 -31.97
CA LEU A 36 3.45 -8.14 -30.65
C LEU A 36 2.31 -9.15 -30.41
N THR A 37 2.56 -10.42 -30.76
CA THR A 37 1.70 -11.54 -30.32
C THR A 37 1.98 -11.88 -28.84
N PRO A 38 1.10 -12.62 -28.16
CA PRO A 38 1.33 -13.06 -26.78
C PRO A 38 2.70 -13.74 -26.59
N GLU A 39 3.04 -14.69 -27.48
CA GLU A 39 4.30 -15.45 -27.41
C GLU A 39 5.54 -14.57 -27.60
N LYS A 40 5.45 -13.59 -28.52
CA LYS A 40 6.54 -12.62 -28.74
C LYS A 40 6.68 -11.68 -27.55
N THR A 41 5.57 -11.28 -26.95
CA THR A 41 5.54 -10.43 -25.75
C THR A 41 6.20 -11.14 -24.58
N GLU A 42 5.81 -12.38 -24.31
CA GLU A 42 6.41 -13.24 -23.28
C GLU A 42 7.93 -13.38 -23.46
N ALA A 43 8.36 -13.86 -24.64
CA ALA A 43 9.78 -14.05 -24.94
C ALA A 43 10.59 -12.74 -24.79
N PHE A 44 9.97 -11.61 -25.10
CA PHE A 44 10.61 -10.31 -24.97
C PHE A 44 10.73 -9.87 -23.51
N LEU A 45 9.69 -10.04 -22.71
CA LEU A 45 9.68 -9.73 -21.28
C LEU A 45 10.65 -10.62 -20.51
N GLN A 46 10.73 -11.90 -20.85
CA GLN A 46 11.70 -12.81 -20.27
C GLN A 46 13.14 -12.32 -20.51
N ARG A 47 13.46 -11.89 -21.74
CA ARG A 47 14.76 -11.29 -22.06
C ARG A 47 15.02 -10.00 -21.27
N LEU A 48 14.04 -9.11 -21.10
CA LEU A 48 14.17 -7.90 -20.28
C LEU A 48 14.51 -8.24 -18.84
N ASN A 49 13.83 -9.25 -18.28
CA ASN A 49 14.08 -9.75 -16.92
C ASN A 49 15.49 -10.35 -16.77
N ASP A 50 16.01 -11.03 -17.80
CA ASP A 50 17.33 -11.68 -17.75
C ASP A 50 18.48 -10.67 -17.83
N VAL A 51 18.30 -9.61 -18.63
CA VAL A 51 19.31 -8.53 -18.75
C VAL A 51 19.13 -7.42 -17.69
N GLY A 52 18.07 -7.48 -16.87
CA GLY A 52 17.82 -6.49 -15.82
C GLY A 52 17.41 -5.10 -16.32
N HIS A 53 16.84 -5.00 -17.53
CA HIS A 53 16.36 -3.72 -18.08
C HIS A 53 15.06 -3.29 -17.40
N ALA A 54 15.19 -2.42 -16.39
CA ALA A 54 14.07 -2.03 -15.53
C ALA A 54 13.32 -0.76 -15.98
N SER A 55 13.87 0.06 -16.91
CA SER A 55 13.19 1.30 -17.31
C SER A 55 11.87 1.07 -18.07
N PRO A 56 11.73 0.08 -18.98
CA PRO A 56 10.49 -0.11 -19.71
C PRO A 56 9.32 -0.55 -18.81
N ILE A 57 9.59 -1.23 -17.69
CA ILE A 57 8.53 -1.69 -16.80
C ILE A 57 7.86 -0.54 -16.01
N GLU A 58 8.37 0.69 -16.09
CA GLU A 58 7.74 1.86 -15.49
C GLU A 58 6.46 2.29 -16.24
N HIS A 59 6.25 1.86 -17.48
CA HIS A 59 5.08 2.22 -18.28
C HIS A 59 3.78 1.52 -17.85
N ALA A 60 3.84 0.46 -17.05
CA ALA A 60 2.65 -0.18 -16.47
C ALA A 60 2.43 0.27 -15.03
N SER A 61 1.21 0.68 -14.71
CA SER A 61 0.79 1.14 -13.39
C SER A 61 -0.37 0.32 -12.85
N PHE A 62 -0.43 0.20 -11.53
CA PHE A 62 -1.44 -0.55 -10.79
C PHE A 62 -1.96 0.29 -9.64
N THR A 63 -3.28 0.34 -9.47
CA THR A 63 -3.97 1.13 -8.44
C THR A 63 -4.71 0.21 -7.49
N PHE A 64 -4.45 0.35 -6.20
CA PHE A 64 -5.04 -0.47 -5.14
C PHE A 64 -5.89 0.35 -4.19
N GLY A 65 -7.03 -0.21 -3.76
CA GLY A 65 -7.77 0.21 -2.58
C GLY A 65 -7.36 -0.66 -1.39
N ILE A 66 -7.07 -0.02 -0.27
CA ILE A 66 -6.57 -0.66 0.94
C ILE A 66 -7.38 -0.15 2.12
N GLU A 67 -7.92 -1.07 2.94
CA GLU A 67 -8.68 -0.77 4.15
C GLU A 67 -8.25 -1.66 5.31
N GLY A 68 -8.48 -1.21 6.55
CA GLY A 68 -8.15 -1.99 7.75
C GLY A 68 -6.65 -2.03 8.02
N VAL A 69 -5.96 -0.92 7.79
CA VAL A 69 -4.53 -0.73 8.08
C VAL A 69 -4.33 0.37 9.11
N SER A 70 -3.27 0.25 9.91
CA SER A 70 -2.97 1.20 10.98
C SER A 70 -2.31 2.49 10.49
N ARG A 71 -2.32 3.52 11.32
CA ARG A 71 -1.51 4.73 11.08
C ARG A 71 0.00 4.43 11.16
N THR A 72 0.40 3.41 11.94
CA THR A 72 1.79 2.91 11.97
C THR A 72 2.24 2.44 10.58
N PHE A 73 1.36 1.76 9.86
CA PHE A 73 1.62 1.30 8.50
C PHE A 73 1.92 2.46 7.54
N LEU A 74 1.19 3.59 7.66
CA LEU A 74 1.42 4.76 6.79
C LEU A 74 2.85 5.27 6.86
N ALA A 75 3.44 5.31 8.05
CA ALA A 75 4.82 5.75 8.24
C ALA A 75 5.85 4.88 7.51
N GLN A 76 5.47 3.68 7.10
CA GLN A 76 6.31 2.75 6.35
C GLN A 76 6.03 2.79 4.85
N VAL A 77 4.74 2.75 4.44
CA VAL A 77 4.37 2.68 3.02
C VAL A 77 4.69 3.98 2.29
N THR A 78 4.51 5.13 2.90
CA THR A 78 4.81 6.45 2.29
C THR A 78 6.31 6.74 2.13
N ARG A 79 7.18 5.88 2.64
CA ARG A 79 8.63 5.94 2.34
C ARG A 79 8.97 5.47 0.92
N HIS A 80 8.07 4.77 0.27
CA HIS A 80 8.21 4.39 -1.14
C HIS A 80 7.85 5.60 -2.01
N ARG A 81 8.86 6.36 -2.45
CA ARG A 81 8.69 7.71 -3.03
C ARG A 81 8.07 7.74 -4.42
N ILE A 82 8.24 6.66 -5.20
CA ILE A 82 7.67 6.57 -6.56
C ILE A 82 6.33 5.86 -6.46
N GLY A 83 5.32 6.62 -6.07
CA GLY A 83 3.93 6.18 -5.92
C GLY A 83 3.05 7.35 -5.56
N SER A 84 1.75 7.25 -5.89
CA SER A 84 0.71 8.21 -5.53
C SER A 84 -0.12 7.66 -4.39
N PHE A 85 -0.34 8.47 -3.35
CA PHE A 85 -1.03 8.05 -2.14
C PHE A 85 -2.18 9.01 -1.83
N SER A 86 -3.40 8.50 -1.73
CA SER A 86 -4.58 9.21 -1.22
C SER A 86 -5.05 8.51 0.04
N VAL A 87 -4.90 9.16 1.19
CA VAL A 87 -5.18 8.58 2.51
C VAL A 87 -6.36 9.28 3.15
N GLN A 88 -7.25 8.54 3.82
CA GLN A 88 -8.36 9.11 4.58
C GLN A 88 -7.86 10.16 5.58
N SER A 89 -8.41 11.37 5.48
CA SER A 89 -8.00 12.49 6.30
C SER A 89 -8.72 12.48 7.65
N GLN A 90 -7.95 12.48 8.74
CA GLN A 90 -8.47 12.67 10.10
C GLN A 90 -8.86 14.14 10.42
N ARG A 91 -8.63 15.08 9.49
CA ARG A 91 -9.07 16.48 9.64
C ARG A 91 -10.52 16.67 9.22
N TYR A 92 -10.95 15.90 8.21
CA TYR A 92 -12.29 16.02 7.61
C TYR A 92 -13.26 14.94 8.06
N VAL A 93 -12.74 13.80 8.48
CA VAL A 93 -13.56 12.67 8.94
C VAL A 93 -13.39 12.56 10.43
N ARG A 94 -14.48 12.85 11.18
CA ARG A 94 -14.54 12.64 12.62
C ARG A 94 -14.60 11.14 12.91
N LEU A 95 -13.78 10.68 13.83
CA LEU A 95 -13.74 9.27 14.22
C LEU A 95 -14.76 9.00 15.32
N GLU A 96 -16.03 8.94 14.94
CA GLU A 96 -17.13 8.56 15.85
C GLU A 96 -17.14 7.05 16.11
N ASP A 97 -16.82 6.26 15.07
CA ASP A 97 -16.59 4.80 15.14
C ASP A 97 -15.07 4.56 15.16
N PHE A 98 -14.51 4.55 16.37
CA PHE A 98 -13.07 4.42 16.57
C PHE A 98 -12.62 2.98 16.34
N ARG A 99 -12.12 2.72 15.11
CA ARG A 99 -11.55 1.42 14.76
C ARG A 99 -10.03 1.44 14.92
N TYR A 100 -9.48 0.29 15.29
CA TYR A 100 -8.04 0.12 15.47
C TYR A 100 -7.57 -1.27 15.05
N VAL A 101 -6.32 -1.38 14.68
CA VAL A 101 -5.66 -2.63 14.31
C VAL A 101 -4.93 -3.19 15.51
N ILE A 102 -5.25 -4.43 15.90
CA ILE A 102 -4.57 -5.13 16.99
C ILE A 102 -3.40 -5.92 16.37
N PRO A 103 -2.14 -5.67 16.80
CA PRO A 103 -1.00 -6.47 16.37
C PRO A 103 -1.16 -7.95 16.76
N PRO A 104 -0.78 -8.91 15.89
CA PRO A 104 -0.96 -10.34 16.14
C PRO A 104 -0.35 -10.84 17.46
N GLU A 105 0.82 -10.31 17.85
CA GLU A 105 1.46 -10.69 19.12
C GLU A 105 0.67 -10.19 20.34
N ILE A 106 0.01 -9.05 20.24
CA ILE A 106 -0.91 -8.54 21.30
C ILE A 106 -2.19 -9.39 21.31
N GLU A 107 -2.73 -9.70 20.13
CA GLU A 107 -3.93 -10.55 19.99
C GLU A 107 -3.73 -11.93 20.61
N ALA A 108 -2.54 -12.51 20.48
CA ALA A 108 -2.20 -13.84 20.98
C ALA A 108 -2.08 -13.94 22.50
N ILE A 109 -1.90 -12.81 23.21
CA ILE A 109 -1.71 -12.77 24.68
C ILE A 109 -2.94 -12.11 25.32
N PRO A 110 -3.84 -12.88 25.99
CA PRO A 110 -5.11 -12.34 26.51
C PRO A 110 -4.96 -11.12 27.42
N GLU A 111 -3.97 -11.11 28.29
CA GLU A 111 -3.70 -9.97 29.18
C GLU A 111 -3.25 -8.71 28.41
N ALA A 112 -2.33 -8.88 27.45
CA ALA A 112 -1.86 -7.78 26.60
C ALA A 112 -3.02 -7.23 25.74
N LYS A 113 -3.87 -8.11 25.20
CA LYS A 113 -5.07 -7.73 24.46
C LYS A 113 -6.03 -6.90 25.30
N ALA A 114 -6.30 -7.33 26.54
CA ALA A 114 -7.19 -6.61 27.44
C ALA A 114 -6.65 -5.20 27.77
N GLN A 115 -5.36 -5.09 28.08
CA GLN A 115 -4.70 -3.80 28.32
C GLN A 115 -4.74 -2.90 27.08
N PHE A 116 -4.48 -3.46 25.90
CA PHE A 116 -4.52 -2.73 24.63
C PHE A 116 -5.92 -2.17 24.35
N ILE A 117 -6.97 -3.00 24.47
CA ILE A 117 -8.36 -2.58 24.24
C ILE A 117 -8.77 -1.49 25.26
N ALA A 118 -8.38 -1.62 26.51
CA ALA A 118 -8.65 -0.61 27.53
C ALA A 118 -8.02 0.75 27.17
N SER A 119 -6.77 0.75 26.72
CA SER A 119 -6.08 1.96 26.26
C SER A 119 -6.77 2.58 25.04
N MET A 120 -7.15 1.78 24.04
CA MET A 120 -7.85 2.28 22.84
C MET A 120 -9.19 2.94 23.20
N ASN A 121 -9.96 2.34 24.12
CA ASN A 121 -11.23 2.90 24.58
C ASN A 121 -11.05 4.22 25.34
N ASP A 122 -10.01 4.33 26.16
CA ASP A 122 -9.69 5.58 26.87
C ASP A 122 -9.26 6.69 25.92
N ASP A 123 -8.40 6.37 24.95
CA ASP A 123 -7.97 7.31 23.91
C ASP A 123 -9.14 7.80 23.03
N ALA A 124 -10.07 6.90 22.66
CA ALA A 124 -11.29 7.25 21.94
C ALA A 124 -12.15 8.25 22.72
N LYS A 125 -12.35 7.98 24.00
CA LYS A 125 -13.11 8.87 24.91
C LYS A 125 -12.44 10.25 25.02
N LYS A 126 -11.14 10.28 25.28
CA LYS A 126 -10.37 11.54 25.40
C LYS A 126 -10.38 12.34 24.11
N TYR A 127 -10.31 11.67 22.95
CA TYR A 127 -10.43 12.32 21.65
C TYR A 127 -11.76 13.06 21.50
N LEU A 128 -12.88 12.37 21.79
CA LEU A 128 -14.22 12.96 21.67
C LEU A 128 -14.45 14.12 22.64
N GLU A 129 -14.00 13.98 23.89
CA GLU A 129 -14.05 15.04 24.90
C GLU A 129 -13.26 16.29 24.47
N LEU A 130 -12.06 16.08 23.91
CA LEU A 130 -11.21 17.15 23.41
C LEU A 130 -11.81 17.83 22.19
N VAL A 131 -12.34 17.07 21.24
CA VAL A 131 -13.08 17.60 20.08
C VAL A 131 -14.21 18.51 20.55
N GLN A 132 -15.06 18.06 21.49
CA GLN A 132 -16.20 18.83 21.96
C GLN A 132 -15.75 20.14 22.65
N THR A 133 -14.71 20.07 23.49
CA THR A 133 -14.16 21.24 24.19
C THR A 133 -13.64 22.28 23.18
N LEU A 134 -12.83 21.85 22.20
CA LEU A 134 -12.27 22.73 21.18
C LEU A 134 -13.35 23.29 20.24
N GLU A 135 -14.32 22.47 19.84
CA GLU A 135 -15.43 22.88 18.97
C GLU A 135 -16.25 23.99 19.62
N ASN A 136 -16.57 23.88 20.93
CA ASN A 136 -17.30 24.92 21.66
C ASN A 136 -16.50 26.23 21.74
N ALA A 137 -15.21 26.14 22.11
CA ALA A 137 -14.34 27.32 22.22
C ALA A 137 -14.14 28.03 20.88
N HIS A 138 -13.90 27.27 19.81
CA HIS A 138 -13.72 27.81 18.46
C HIS A 138 -15.01 28.40 17.91
N THR A 139 -16.17 27.79 18.16
CA THR A 139 -17.47 28.33 17.75
C THR A 139 -17.70 29.69 18.36
N ALA A 140 -17.51 29.82 19.68
CA ALA A 140 -17.67 31.10 20.37
C ALA A 140 -16.72 32.18 19.81
N ARG A 141 -15.47 31.81 19.53
CA ARG A 141 -14.48 32.72 18.92
C ARG A 141 -14.92 33.19 17.53
N PHE A 142 -15.33 32.27 16.65
CA PHE A 142 -15.73 32.63 15.29
C PHE A 142 -17.02 33.44 15.23
N MET A 143 -17.96 33.21 16.15
CA MET A 143 -19.14 34.06 16.29
C MET A 143 -18.76 35.48 16.75
N ALA A 144 -17.80 35.62 17.68
CA ALA A 144 -17.29 36.91 18.10
C ALA A 144 -16.52 37.65 16.95
N GLU A 145 -15.95 36.88 16.00
CA GLU A 145 -15.34 37.42 14.78
C GLU A 145 -16.38 37.80 13.69
N GLY A 146 -17.68 37.60 13.93
CA GLY A 146 -18.77 38.04 13.07
C GLY A 146 -19.32 36.96 12.13
N LEU A 147 -18.95 35.68 12.30
CA LEU A 147 -19.57 34.58 11.57
C LEU A 147 -20.97 34.25 12.15
N ASP A 148 -21.91 33.87 11.28
CA ASP A 148 -23.13 33.24 11.75
C ASP A 148 -22.86 31.87 12.42
N GLU A 149 -23.80 31.42 13.25
CA GLU A 149 -23.61 30.20 14.07
C GLU A 149 -23.31 28.96 13.21
N LYS A 150 -23.95 28.82 12.06
CA LYS A 150 -23.77 27.66 11.18
C LYS A 150 -22.38 27.63 10.57
N ALA A 151 -21.92 28.78 10.07
CA ALA A 151 -20.57 28.91 9.51
C ALA A 151 -19.51 28.76 10.59
N ALA A 152 -19.74 29.35 11.79
CA ALA A 152 -18.85 29.25 12.94
C ALA A 152 -18.66 27.79 13.37
N ARG A 153 -19.75 27.03 13.52
CA ARG A 153 -19.69 25.60 13.89
C ARG A 153 -18.99 24.75 12.84
N ALA A 154 -19.26 24.94 11.55
CA ALA A 154 -18.62 24.19 10.46
C ALA A 154 -17.09 24.40 10.44
N LYS A 155 -16.67 25.66 10.65
CA LYS A 155 -15.24 26.01 10.72
C LYS A 155 -14.59 25.46 12.00
N ALA A 156 -15.28 25.56 13.15
CA ALA A 156 -14.83 25.10 14.45
C ALA A 156 -14.64 23.56 14.45
N SER A 157 -15.60 22.82 13.93
CA SER A 157 -15.53 21.36 13.88
C SER A 157 -14.29 20.87 13.13
N LYS A 158 -13.99 21.45 11.97
CA LYS A 158 -12.78 21.11 11.21
C LYS A 158 -11.50 21.39 12.00
N GLN A 159 -11.41 22.55 12.64
CA GLN A 159 -10.24 22.93 13.44
C GLN A 159 -10.10 22.09 14.70
N ALA A 160 -11.22 21.78 15.38
CA ALA A 160 -11.23 20.92 16.55
C ALA A 160 -10.73 19.49 16.22
N ASN A 161 -11.19 18.90 15.11
CA ASN A 161 -10.70 17.60 14.65
C ASN A 161 -9.21 17.63 14.30
N GLU A 162 -8.73 18.73 13.68
CA GLU A 162 -7.33 18.90 13.31
C GLU A 162 -6.39 18.86 14.52
N ASP A 163 -6.79 19.46 15.61
CA ASP A 163 -5.99 19.53 16.85
C ASP A 163 -6.21 18.29 17.74
N ALA A 164 -7.46 17.87 17.94
CA ALA A 164 -7.78 16.74 18.79
C ALA A 164 -7.15 15.41 18.29
N ARG A 165 -6.96 15.22 16.98
CA ARG A 165 -6.36 13.99 16.43
C ARG A 165 -4.95 13.69 16.93
N PHE A 166 -4.27 14.64 17.58
CA PHE A 166 -2.94 14.40 18.14
C PHE A 166 -2.94 13.40 19.30
N VAL A 167 -4.08 13.14 19.94
CA VAL A 167 -4.21 12.10 20.97
C VAL A 167 -4.57 10.72 20.39
N LEU A 168 -4.82 10.62 19.08
CA LEU A 168 -5.16 9.33 18.46
C LEU A 168 -3.93 8.41 18.40
N PRO A 169 -4.08 7.14 18.80
CA PRO A 169 -2.97 6.19 18.77
C PRO A 169 -2.58 5.78 17.35
N ASN A 170 -1.34 5.32 17.22
CA ASN A 170 -0.83 4.77 15.97
C ASN A 170 -1.60 3.54 15.47
N ALA A 171 -2.28 2.84 16.35
CA ALA A 171 -3.14 1.70 16.03
C ALA A 171 -4.44 2.11 15.30
N CYS A 172 -4.82 3.39 15.34
CA CYS A 172 -6.02 3.89 14.68
C CYS A 172 -6.08 3.44 13.22
N GLU A 173 -7.23 2.85 12.84
CA GLU A 173 -7.44 2.35 11.48
C GLU A 173 -7.50 3.49 10.47
N THR A 174 -7.04 3.21 9.27
CA THR A 174 -7.16 4.10 8.12
C THR A 174 -7.36 3.30 6.85
N LYS A 175 -7.67 4.02 5.77
CA LYS A 175 -7.79 3.48 4.41
C LYS A 175 -7.14 4.41 3.41
N MET A 176 -6.76 3.84 2.27
CA MET A 176 -6.06 4.58 1.24
C MET A 176 -6.25 4.01 -0.15
N VAL A 177 -6.02 4.85 -1.14
CA VAL A 177 -5.74 4.43 -2.52
C VAL A 177 -4.26 4.67 -2.80
N VAL A 178 -3.61 3.68 -3.40
CA VAL A 178 -2.21 3.79 -3.81
C VAL A 178 -2.05 3.38 -5.25
N THR A 179 -1.29 4.17 -6.03
CA THR A 179 -0.89 3.83 -7.40
C THR A 179 0.62 3.76 -7.47
N MET A 180 1.14 2.64 -7.99
CA MET A 180 2.56 2.43 -8.26
C MET A 180 2.75 1.84 -9.65
N ASN A 181 3.85 2.20 -10.32
CA ASN A 181 4.25 1.49 -11.54
C ASN A 181 4.89 0.13 -11.20
N ALA A 182 5.03 -0.74 -12.21
CA ALA A 182 5.55 -2.10 -12.00
C ALA A 182 6.96 -2.11 -11.42
N ARG A 183 7.84 -1.18 -11.83
CA ARG A 183 9.19 -1.07 -11.26
C ARG A 183 9.18 -0.74 -9.76
N SER A 184 8.32 0.20 -9.37
CA SER A 184 8.11 0.56 -7.95
C SER A 184 7.56 -0.62 -7.15
N LEU A 185 6.60 -1.38 -7.74
CA LEU A 185 6.06 -2.59 -7.13
C LEU A 185 7.12 -3.69 -6.97
N MET A 186 7.99 -3.92 -7.97
CA MET A 186 9.10 -4.86 -7.85
C MET A 186 9.99 -4.52 -6.65
N ASN A 187 10.38 -3.25 -6.51
CA ASN A 187 11.15 -2.79 -5.36
C ASN A 187 10.37 -2.92 -4.03
N PHE A 188 9.08 -2.59 -4.06
CA PHE A 188 8.21 -2.72 -2.88
C PHE A 188 8.13 -4.18 -2.42
N PHE A 189 7.88 -5.12 -3.32
CA PHE A 189 7.81 -6.55 -3.02
C PHE A 189 9.16 -7.08 -2.51
N GLN A 190 10.27 -6.67 -3.14
CA GLN A 190 11.60 -7.09 -2.70
C GLN A 190 11.87 -6.72 -1.25
N LEU A 191 11.47 -5.52 -0.83
CA LEU A 191 11.71 -5.00 0.51
C LEU A 191 10.65 -5.44 1.52
N ARG A 192 9.38 -5.49 1.13
CA ARG A 192 8.27 -5.63 2.07
C ARG A 192 7.69 -7.04 2.16
N CYS A 193 7.91 -7.89 1.17
CA CYS A 193 7.59 -9.31 1.27
C CYS A 193 8.64 -10.11 2.08
N CYS A 194 9.74 -9.50 2.47
CA CYS A 194 10.76 -10.15 3.28
C CYS A 194 10.24 -10.43 4.71
N ASN A 195 10.58 -11.59 5.28
CA ASN A 195 10.21 -11.95 6.67
C ASN A 195 10.73 -10.97 7.73
N ARG A 196 11.71 -10.12 7.40
CA ARG A 196 12.21 -9.05 8.27
C ARG A 196 11.37 -7.78 8.21
N ALA A 197 10.47 -7.64 7.25
CA ALA A 197 9.52 -6.54 7.22
C ALA A 197 8.51 -6.70 8.38
N GLN A 198 8.01 -5.57 8.87
CA GLN A 198 6.96 -5.56 9.88
C GLN A 198 5.73 -6.30 9.32
N TRP A 199 5.02 -7.02 10.17
CA TRP A 199 3.98 -7.96 9.80
C TRP A 199 2.88 -7.33 8.90
N GLU A 200 2.42 -6.11 9.22
CA GLU A 200 1.30 -5.48 8.53
C GLU A 200 1.65 -5.08 7.09
N ILE A 201 2.80 -4.43 6.89
CA ILE A 201 3.25 -4.07 5.54
C ILE A 201 3.66 -5.29 4.72
N ARG A 202 4.12 -6.37 5.38
CA ARG A 202 4.42 -7.63 4.71
C ARG A 202 3.15 -8.31 4.22
N GLU A 203 2.11 -8.42 5.07
CA GLU A 203 0.81 -8.96 4.68
C GLU A 203 0.22 -8.19 3.51
N LEU A 204 0.28 -6.84 3.55
CA LEU A 204 -0.15 -6.01 2.42
C LEU A 204 0.61 -6.35 1.15
N ALA A 205 1.94 -6.37 1.22
CA ALA A 205 2.79 -6.62 0.05
C ALA A 205 2.51 -7.99 -0.58
N GLU A 206 2.27 -9.02 0.23
CA GLU A 206 1.91 -10.35 -0.23
C GLU A 206 0.53 -10.36 -0.92
N LYS A 207 -0.46 -9.69 -0.36
CA LYS A 207 -1.79 -9.54 -0.98
C LYS A 207 -1.72 -8.76 -2.29
N MET A 208 -0.96 -7.68 -2.33
CA MET A 208 -0.76 -6.92 -3.58
C MET A 208 -0.07 -7.77 -4.64
N PHE A 209 0.95 -8.55 -4.28
CA PHE A 209 1.64 -9.46 -5.20
C PHE A 209 0.65 -10.48 -5.80
N ALA A 210 -0.15 -11.13 -4.96
CA ALA A 210 -1.16 -12.10 -5.42
C ALA A 210 -2.18 -11.50 -6.39
N LEU A 211 -2.50 -10.22 -6.27
CA LEU A 211 -3.42 -9.52 -7.16
C LEU A 211 -2.81 -9.09 -8.50
N VAL A 212 -1.52 -8.75 -8.54
CA VAL A 212 -0.88 -8.28 -9.78
C VAL A 212 -0.25 -9.41 -10.59
N TYR A 213 0.10 -10.52 -9.95
CA TYR A 213 0.73 -11.64 -10.62
C TYR A 213 -0.14 -12.21 -11.75
N PRO A 214 -1.45 -12.52 -11.57
CA PRO A 214 -2.30 -13.00 -12.66
C PRO A 214 -2.51 -11.99 -13.79
N VAL A 215 -2.34 -10.69 -13.52
CA VAL A 215 -2.49 -9.61 -14.52
C VAL A 215 -1.24 -9.47 -15.41
N ALA A 216 -0.05 -9.71 -14.84
CA ALA A 216 1.22 -9.52 -15.53
C ALA A 216 2.28 -10.53 -15.04
N PRO A 217 2.07 -11.84 -15.30
CA PRO A 217 2.88 -12.92 -14.77
C PRO A 217 4.35 -12.85 -15.20
N HIS A 218 4.61 -12.47 -16.45
CA HIS A 218 5.97 -12.39 -16.97
C HIS A 218 6.74 -11.18 -16.39
N ILE A 219 6.05 -10.06 -16.14
CA ILE A 219 6.65 -8.89 -15.46
C ILE A 219 7.04 -9.25 -14.04
N PHE A 220 6.11 -9.90 -13.29
CA PHE A 220 6.29 -10.22 -11.89
C PHE A 220 6.89 -11.62 -11.63
N ALA A 221 7.39 -12.31 -12.66
CA ALA A 221 7.95 -13.66 -12.56
C ALA A 221 9.02 -13.80 -11.46
N LYS A 222 9.89 -12.79 -11.32
CA LYS A 222 10.95 -12.72 -10.30
C LYS A 222 10.59 -11.86 -9.08
N ALA A 223 9.34 -11.39 -8.98
CA ALA A 223 8.90 -10.54 -7.88
C ALA A 223 8.73 -11.33 -6.57
N GLY A 224 8.83 -10.61 -5.45
CA GLY A 224 8.82 -11.16 -4.10
C GLY A 224 10.05 -10.72 -3.32
N PRO A 225 10.28 -11.27 -2.12
CA PRO A 225 11.52 -10.96 -1.38
C PRO A 225 12.75 -11.42 -2.16
N ALA A 226 13.86 -10.74 -2.00
CA ALA A 226 15.07 -10.96 -2.81
C ALA A 226 15.54 -12.43 -2.87
N CYS A 227 15.27 -13.21 -1.81
CA CYS A 227 15.64 -14.63 -1.74
C CYS A 227 14.78 -15.55 -2.63
N VAL A 228 13.71 -15.07 -3.25
CA VAL A 228 12.90 -15.87 -4.22
C VAL A 228 13.69 -16.10 -5.50
N SER A 229 14.33 -15.05 -6.03
CA SER A 229 15.04 -15.08 -7.31
C SER A 229 16.56 -15.14 -7.20
N GLY A 230 17.12 -15.12 -5.97
CA GLY A 230 18.58 -15.12 -5.76
C GLY A 230 18.97 -15.54 -4.35
N PRO A 231 20.25 -15.33 -3.97
CA PRO A 231 20.70 -15.51 -2.59
C PRO A 231 20.11 -14.41 -1.70
N CYS A 232 19.94 -14.72 -0.40
CA CYS A 232 19.48 -13.72 0.56
C CYS A 232 20.53 -12.60 0.72
N PRO A 233 20.18 -11.32 0.47
CA PRO A 233 21.14 -10.20 0.57
C PRO A 233 21.41 -9.77 2.02
N GLU A 234 20.68 -10.28 2.99
CA GLU A 234 20.73 -9.87 4.40
C GLU A 234 21.95 -10.41 5.17
N GLY A 235 22.78 -11.25 4.55
CA GLY A 235 23.99 -11.79 5.15
C GLY A 235 23.72 -12.41 6.52
N LYS A 236 24.42 -11.94 7.55
CA LYS A 236 24.26 -12.41 8.95
C LYS A 236 22.85 -12.19 9.52
N MET A 237 22.06 -11.31 8.94
CA MET A 237 20.70 -11.02 9.35
C MET A 237 19.65 -11.79 8.56
N CYS A 238 20.05 -12.79 7.79
CA CYS A 238 19.13 -13.69 7.09
C CYS A 238 18.20 -14.39 8.09
N CYS A 239 16.90 -14.50 7.72
CA CYS A 239 15.90 -15.20 8.56
C CYS A 239 16.07 -16.73 8.56
N GLY A 240 16.95 -17.29 7.71
CA GLY A 240 17.17 -18.74 7.57
C GLY A 240 16.06 -19.51 6.85
N ARG A 241 14.97 -18.87 6.42
CA ARG A 241 13.75 -19.51 5.90
C ARG A 241 13.62 -19.43 4.39
N THR A 242 14.71 -19.38 3.64
CA THR A 242 14.68 -19.20 2.17
C THR A 242 13.87 -20.26 1.45
N ALA A 243 13.97 -21.54 1.84
CA ALA A 243 13.23 -22.63 1.22
C ALA A 243 11.71 -22.48 1.39
N GLU A 244 11.25 -22.17 2.61
CA GLU A 244 9.83 -21.93 2.92
C GLU A 244 9.29 -20.72 2.15
N VAL A 245 10.07 -19.64 2.08
CA VAL A 245 9.68 -18.44 1.36
C VAL A 245 9.53 -18.72 -0.13
N ARG A 246 10.46 -19.45 -0.74
CA ARG A 246 10.36 -19.87 -2.16
C ARG A 246 9.13 -20.71 -2.40
N ALA A 247 8.89 -21.73 -1.57
CA ALA A 247 7.71 -22.58 -1.69
C ALA A 247 6.40 -21.77 -1.59
N LYS A 248 6.33 -20.80 -0.67
CA LYS A 248 5.17 -19.91 -0.53
C LYS A 248 4.90 -19.11 -1.81
N TYR A 249 5.93 -18.50 -2.40
CA TYR A 249 5.76 -17.69 -3.61
C TYR A 249 5.44 -18.55 -4.83
N GLU A 250 5.99 -19.76 -4.95
CA GLU A 250 5.58 -20.70 -5.99
C GLU A 250 4.11 -21.13 -5.84
N ALA A 251 3.64 -21.37 -4.60
CA ALA A 251 2.23 -21.67 -4.35
C ALA A 251 1.30 -20.52 -4.78
N ILE A 252 1.63 -19.25 -4.43
CA ILE A 252 0.86 -18.08 -4.85
C ILE A 252 0.79 -17.98 -6.39
N LYS A 253 1.89 -18.26 -7.09
CA LYS A 253 1.94 -18.24 -8.55
C LYS A 253 1.10 -19.37 -9.17
N GLN A 254 1.13 -20.57 -8.59
CA GLN A 254 0.32 -21.70 -9.04
C GLN A 254 -1.18 -21.47 -8.82
N GLU A 255 -1.58 -20.89 -7.69
CA GLU A 255 -2.97 -20.53 -7.40
C GLU A 255 -3.52 -19.48 -8.38
N ALA A 256 -2.66 -18.64 -8.95
CA ALA A 256 -3.05 -17.66 -9.95
C ALA A 256 -3.47 -18.29 -11.29
N GLY A 257 -3.11 -19.53 -11.57
CA GLY A 257 -3.58 -20.30 -12.73
C GLY A 257 -3.06 -19.79 -14.09
N VAL A 258 -1.92 -19.14 -14.12
CA VAL A 258 -1.28 -18.57 -15.32
C VAL A 258 0.08 -19.20 -15.55
#